data_6325882d991043b53b43809ae02bd904
#
_entry.id   6325882d991043b53b43809ae02bd904
#
_cell.length_a   1.000
_cell.length_b   1.000
_cell.length_c   1.000
_cell.angle_alpha   90.00
_cell.angle_beta   90.00
_cell.angle_gamma   90.00
#
_symmetry.space_group_name_H-M   'P 1'
#
loop_
_entity.id
_entity.type
_entity.pdbx_description
1 polymer ?
#
loop_
_entity_poly.entity_id
_entity_poly.type
_entity_poly.pdbx_seq_one_letter_code
_entity_poly.pdbx_strand_id
1 'polypeptide(L)'
;MMKTSVDLTQLLDAIGDAVIVADAQEKIVLWNAAASRIFGYSEEEALGSTLDLIVPERQRQRHNEGYSKSMESGITRYGTSLLKVPAKHKDGSILSIAFTVGMLFDESHKACGVAAVIRDETSRFAEERMLKKRIADLESGAS
;
A
#
# COMPACT_ATOMS: atom_id res chain seq x y z
N MET A 1 25.05 -12.78 -24.45
CA MET A 1 23.70 -12.92 -23.93
C MET A 1 22.94 -11.62 -24.13
N MET A 2 21.87 -11.66 -24.84
CA MET A 2 21.07 -10.45 -25.07
C MET A 2 20.13 -10.20 -23.90
N LYS A 3 20.22 -9.02 -23.31
CA LYS A 3 19.23 -8.56 -22.35
C LYS A 3 18.05 -7.95 -23.09
N THR A 4 16.88 -8.41 -22.78
CA THR A 4 15.67 -7.76 -23.27
C THR A 4 15.47 -6.46 -22.50
N SER A 5 15.36 -5.35 -23.21
CA SER A 5 15.02 -4.07 -22.58
C SER A 5 13.56 -4.07 -22.20
N VAL A 6 13.28 -3.66 -20.98
CA VAL A 6 11.91 -3.50 -20.47
C VAL A 6 11.69 -2.03 -20.16
N ASP A 7 10.60 -1.49 -20.68
CA ASP A 7 10.18 -0.14 -20.34
C ASP A 7 9.55 -0.20 -18.94
N LEU A 8 10.19 0.42 -17.97
CA LEU A 8 9.75 0.38 -16.56
C LEU A 8 8.39 1.05 -16.36
N THR A 9 8.12 2.14 -17.08
CA THR A 9 6.81 2.82 -16.98
C THR A 9 5.71 1.89 -17.48
N GLN A 10 5.94 1.26 -18.62
CA GLN A 10 4.99 0.30 -19.17
C GLN A 10 4.77 -0.88 -18.23
N LEU A 11 5.84 -1.42 -17.66
CA LEU A 11 5.77 -2.51 -16.72
C LEU A 11 4.92 -2.13 -15.49
N LEU A 12 5.22 -0.98 -14.90
CA LEU A 12 4.50 -0.51 -13.71
C LEU A 12 3.01 -0.31 -13.98
N ASP A 13 2.66 0.23 -15.15
CA ASP A 13 1.26 0.46 -15.50
C ASP A 13 0.52 -0.81 -15.92
N ALA A 14 1.26 -1.84 -16.31
CA ALA A 14 0.67 -3.15 -16.65
C ALA A 14 0.39 -4.00 -15.40
N ILE A 15 1.03 -3.70 -14.27
CA ILE A 15 0.83 -4.43 -13.02
C ILE A 15 -0.56 -4.10 -12.45
N GLY A 16 -1.34 -5.14 -12.15
CA GLY A 16 -2.70 -4.98 -11.63
C GLY A 16 -2.78 -4.49 -10.20
N ASP A 17 -1.70 -4.61 -9.43
CA ASP A 17 -1.62 -4.09 -8.06
C ASP A 17 -1.04 -2.68 -8.06
N ALA A 18 -1.39 -1.88 -7.06
CA ALA A 18 -0.81 -0.56 -6.91
C ALA A 18 0.67 -0.66 -6.56
N VAL A 19 1.50 0.10 -7.26
CA VAL A 19 2.92 0.27 -6.92
C VAL A 19 3.12 1.72 -6.55
N ILE A 20 3.53 1.95 -5.32
CA ILE A 20 3.72 3.29 -4.78
C ILE A 20 5.10 3.36 -4.15
N VAL A 21 5.85 4.39 -4.50
CA VAL A 21 7.15 4.66 -3.87
C VAL A 21 7.07 6.04 -3.21
N ALA A 22 7.54 6.10 -1.98
CA ALA A 22 7.69 7.36 -1.25
C ALA A 22 9.15 7.57 -0.87
N ASP A 23 9.58 8.81 -0.82
CA ASP A 23 10.96 9.18 -0.51
C ASP A 23 11.21 9.22 1.02
N ALA A 24 12.41 9.67 1.41
CA ALA A 24 12.79 9.73 2.82
C ALA A 24 11.90 10.69 3.64
N GLN A 25 11.24 11.64 3.00
CA GLN A 25 10.32 12.57 3.63
C GLN A 25 8.87 12.14 3.49
N GLU A 26 8.63 10.87 3.12
CA GLU A 26 7.29 10.30 2.97
C GLU A 26 6.49 10.89 1.81
N LYS A 27 7.14 11.59 0.90
CA LYS A 27 6.47 12.13 -0.29
C LYS A 27 6.40 11.08 -1.39
N ILE A 28 5.25 10.97 -2.02
CA ILE A 28 5.03 10.02 -3.11
C ILE A 28 5.82 10.48 -4.34
N VAL A 29 6.67 9.59 -4.84
CA VAL A 29 7.50 9.86 -6.02
C VAL A 29 7.18 8.90 -7.18
N LEU A 30 6.39 7.85 -6.94
CA LEU A 30 5.94 6.92 -7.96
C LEU A 30 4.54 6.44 -7.62
N TRP A 31 3.68 6.42 -8.63
CA TRP A 31 2.27 6.08 -8.50
C TRP A 31 1.80 5.50 -9.84
N ASN A 32 1.54 4.21 -9.89
CA ASN A 32 1.19 3.57 -11.15
C ASN A 32 -0.32 3.63 -11.46
N ALA A 33 -0.72 3.11 -12.61
CA ALA A 33 -2.11 3.14 -13.05
C ALA A 33 -3.05 2.43 -12.08
N ALA A 34 -2.62 1.28 -11.53
CA ALA A 34 -3.43 0.54 -10.55
C ALA A 34 -3.65 1.35 -9.27
N ALA A 35 -2.66 2.12 -8.84
CA ALA A 35 -2.81 2.99 -7.67
C ALA A 35 -3.93 4.01 -7.89
N SER A 36 -4.01 4.58 -9.09
CA SER A 36 -5.08 5.51 -9.44
C SER A 36 -6.45 4.83 -9.41
N ARG A 37 -6.55 3.62 -9.92
CA ARG A 37 -7.82 2.87 -9.91
C ARG A 37 -8.27 2.52 -8.49
N ILE A 38 -7.33 2.09 -7.65
CA ILE A 38 -7.63 1.61 -6.30
C ILE A 38 -7.97 2.77 -5.37
N PHE A 39 -7.18 3.83 -5.38
CA PHE A 39 -7.32 4.93 -4.41
C PHE A 39 -8.10 6.13 -4.93
N GLY A 40 -8.34 6.20 -6.24
CA GLY A 40 -9.14 7.28 -6.82
C GLY A 40 -8.40 8.57 -7.12
N TYR A 41 -7.10 8.65 -6.83
CA TYR A 41 -6.29 9.82 -7.14
C TYR A 41 -5.55 9.62 -8.45
N SER A 42 -5.44 10.68 -9.26
CA SER A 42 -4.59 10.65 -10.43
C SER A 42 -3.11 10.69 -10.02
N GLU A 43 -2.23 10.34 -10.95
CA GLU A 43 -0.79 10.46 -10.71
C GLU A 43 -0.42 11.91 -10.37
N GLU A 44 -1.00 12.87 -11.08
CA GLU A 44 -0.74 14.31 -10.82
C GLU A 44 -1.13 14.73 -9.42
N GLU A 45 -2.25 14.23 -8.92
CA GLU A 45 -2.71 14.52 -7.56
C GLU A 45 -1.82 13.86 -6.50
N ALA A 46 -1.34 12.66 -6.79
CA ALA A 46 -0.59 11.86 -5.83
C ALA A 46 0.87 12.27 -5.71
N LEU A 47 1.54 12.54 -6.84
CA LEU A 47 2.96 12.88 -6.83
C LEU A 47 3.22 14.16 -6.03
N GLY A 48 4.15 14.09 -5.10
CA GLY A 48 4.50 15.21 -4.21
C GLY A 48 3.64 15.30 -2.96
N SER A 49 2.53 14.57 -2.90
CA SER A 49 1.74 14.45 -1.67
C SER A 49 2.39 13.43 -0.75
N THR A 50 2.09 13.51 0.54
CA THR A 50 2.57 12.50 1.49
C THR A 50 1.66 11.28 1.49
N LEU A 51 2.13 10.18 2.08
CA LEU A 51 1.33 8.96 2.22
C LEU A 51 0.07 9.17 3.08
N ASP A 52 -0.03 10.27 3.80
CA ASP A 52 -1.26 10.66 4.51
C ASP A 52 -2.48 10.66 3.58
N LEU A 53 -2.25 10.85 2.28
CA LEU A 53 -3.28 10.82 1.26
C LEU A 53 -4.15 9.55 1.35
N ILE A 54 -3.52 8.41 1.62
CA ILE A 54 -4.18 7.10 1.64
C ILE A 54 -4.22 6.46 3.03
N VAL A 55 -3.67 7.13 4.04
CA VAL A 55 -3.68 6.62 5.42
C VAL A 55 -4.86 7.25 6.16
N PRO A 56 -5.75 6.43 6.75
CA PRO A 56 -6.85 6.97 7.54
C PRO A 56 -6.34 7.85 8.69
N GLU A 57 -7.07 8.90 8.99
CA GLU A 57 -6.66 9.93 9.93
C GLU A 57 -6.21 9.39 11.28
N ARG A 58 -6.91 8.38 11.80
CA ARG A 58 -6.58 7.73 13.07
C ARG A 58 -5.19 7.10 13.10
N GLN A 59 -4.69 6.66 11.96
CA GLN A 59 -3.43 5.95 11.89
C GLN A 59 -2.26 6.81 11.42
N ARG A 60 -2.50 8.06 11.06
CA ARG A 60 -1.45 8.92 10.48
C ARG A 60 -0.25 9.12 11.38
N GLN A 61 -0.50 9.42 12.66
CA GLN A 61 0.60 9.63 13.60
C GLN A 61 1.47 8.38 13.76
N ARG A 62 0.83 7.23 13.98
CA ARG A 62 1.53 5.95 14.11
C ARG A 62 2.30 5.61 12.84
N HIS A 63 1.67 5.82 11.69
CA HIS A 63 2.28 5.54 10.40
C HIS A 63 3.51 6.44 10.18
N ASN A 64 3.39 7.73 10.45
CA ASN A 64 4.48 8.69 10.27
C ASN A 64 5.65 8.38 11.19
N GLU A 65 5.38 8.00 12.43
CA GLU A 65 6.42 7.60 13.38
C GLU A 65 7.14 6.34 12.93
N GLY A 66 6.39 5.34 12.47
CA GLY A 66 6.95 4.09 11.95
C GLY A 66 7.79 4.33 10.71
N TYR A 67 7.34 5.21 9.83
CA TYR A 67 8.06 5.56 8.62
C TYR A 67 9.41 6.23 8.95
N SER A 68 9.40 7.19 9.87
CA SER A 68 10.62 7.87 10.29
C SER A 68 11.62 6.91 10.90
N LYS A 69 11.16 5.97 11.73
CA LYS A 69 12.02 4.94 12.32
C LYS A 69 12.62 4.04 11.26
N SER A 70 11.84 3.65 10.26
CA SER A 70 12.34 2.83 9.15
C SER A 70 13.40 3.57 8.34
N MET A 71 13.22 4.85 8.11
CA MET A 71 14.21 5.65 7.39
C MET A 71 15.52 5.77 8.18
N GLU A 72 15.45 5.96 9.50
CA GLU A 72 16.64 6.06 10.35
C GLU A 72 17.40 4.74 10.42
N SER A 73 16.70 3.64 10.60
CA SER A 73 17.31 2.33 10.79
C SER A 73 17.67 1.62 9.49
N GLY A 74 17.01 1.96 8.39
CA GLY A 74 17.15 1.27 7.12
C GLY A 74 16.47 -0.11 7.10
N ILE A 75 15.64 -0.40 8.10
CA ILE A 75 14.97 -1.70 8.24
C ILE A 75 13.48 -1.47 8.41
N THR A 76 12.67 -2.19 7.65
CA THR A 76 11.23 -2.20 7.88
C THR A 76 10.93 -3.15 9.05
N ARG A 77 9.97 -2.75 9.87
CA ARG A 77 9.51 -3.54 11.01
C ARG A 77 8.95 -4.90 10.58
N TYR A 78 8.50 -5.02 9.36
CA TYR A 78 7.70 -6.15 8.90
C TYR A 78 8.45 -7.12 8.00
N GLY A 79 9.67 -6.76 7.56
CA GLY A 79 10.44 -7.60 6.63
C GLY A 79 9.66 -7.84 5.34
N THR A 80 9.45 -9.11 4.98
CA THR A 80 8.71 -9.50 3.78
C THR A 80 7.27 -9.91 4.09
N SER A 81 6.80 -9.66 5.31
CA SER A 81 5.45 -10.05 5.72
C SER A 81 4.38 -9.28 4.97
N LEU A 82 3.31 -9.96 4.63
CA LEU A 82 2.13 -9.33 4.06
C LEU A 82 1.35 -8.62 5.16
N LEU A 83 1.11 -7.34 4.97
CA LEU A 83 0.37 -6.51 5.91
C LEU A 83 -1.06 -6.33 5.42
N LYS A 84 -2.02 -6.33 6.35
CA LYS A 84 -3.43 -6.08 6.06
C LYS A 84 -3.88 -4.93 6.94
N VAL A 85 -4.28 -3.82 6.32
CA VAL A 85 -4.67 -2.61 7.04
C VAL A 85 -5.77 -1.88 6.27
N PRO A 86 -6.51 -0.98 6.94
CA PRO A 86 -7.39 -0.07 6.23
C PRO A 86 -6.62 1.01 5.50
N ALA A 87 -7.17 1.48 4.39
CA ALA A 87 -6.65 2.62 3.65
C ALA A 87 -7.82 3.52 3.27
N LYS A 88 -7.51 4.76 2.91
CA LYS A 88 -8.53 5.76 2.57
C LYS A 88 -8.56 5.99 1.06
N HIS A 89 -9.76 5.91 0.49
CA HIS A 89 -10.03 6.31 -0.89
C HIS A 89 -10.28 7.81 -0.97
N LYS A 90 -10.07 8.40 -2.14
CA LYS A 90 -10.33 9.83 -2.39
C LYS A 90 -11.75 10.25 -2.01
N ASP A 91 -12.74 9.38 -2.21
CA ASP A 91 -14.15 9.67 -1.89
C ASP A 91 -14.45 9.58 -0.38
N GLY A 92 -13.48 9.27 0.44
CA GLY A 92 -13.63 9.14 1.89
C GLY A 92 -13.94 7.74 2.37
N SER A 93 -14.22 6.80 1.45
CA SER A 93 -14.50 5.42 1.84
C SER A 93 -13.24 4.73 2.34
N ILE A 94 -13.42 3.70 3.16
CA ILE A 94 -12.32 2.92 3.71
C ILE A 94 -12.18 1.63 2.94
N LEU A 95 -10.98 1.38 2.46
CA LEU A 95 -10.60 0.15 1.76
C LEU A 95 -9.88 -0.80 2.71
N SER A 96 -10.00 -2.08 2.45
CA SER A 96 -9.15 -3.09 3.09
C SER A 96 -8.05 -3.46 2.10
N ILE A 97 -6.81 -3.19 2.46
CA ILE A 97 -5.67 -3.45 1.57
C ILE A 97 -4.73 -4.48 2.18
N ALA A 98 -4.07 -5.23 1.30
CA ALA A 98 -2.96 -6.10 1.65
C ALA A 98 -1.75 -5.62 0.87
N PHE A 99 -0.59 -5.52 1.53
CA PHE A 99 0.59 -5.00 0.86
C PHE A 99 1.88 -5.52 1.45
N THR A 100 2.93 -5.46 0.65
CA THR A 100 4.30 -5.71 1.07
C THR A 100 5.10 -4.45 0.84
N VAL A 101 6.14 -4.25 1.63
CA VAL A 101 7.02 -3.08 1.51
C VAL A 101 8.47 -3.51 1.39
N GLY A 102 9.24 -2.73 0.68
CA GLY A 102 10.68 -2.90 0.57
C GLY A 102 11.38 -1.55 0.75
N MET A 103 12.54 -1.59 1.41
CA MET A 103 13.36 -0.38 1.57
C MET A 103 14.17 -0.14 0.31
N LEU A 104 14.30 1.13 -0.06
CA LEU A 104 15.18 1.57 -1.13
C LEU A 104 16.36 2.32 -0.53
N PHE A 105 17.54 2.14 -1.11
CA PHE A 105 18.77 2.73 -0.61
C PHE A 105 19.44 3.53 -1.71
N ASP A 106 20.12 4.61 -1.32
CA ASP A 106 20.91 5.41 -2.23
C ASP A 106 22.30 4.77 -2.43
N GLU A 107 23.16 5.43 -3.21
CA GLU A 107 24.51 4.96 -3.51
C GLU A 107 25.37 4.82 -2.25
N SER A 108 25.08 5.56 -1.19
CA SER A 108 25.77 5.49 0.09
C SER A 108 25.19 4.42 1.02
N HIS A 109 24.28 3.60 0.52
CA HIS A 109 23.57 2.55 1.28
C HIS A 109 22.71 3.12 2.42
N LYS A 110 22.30 4.38 2.30
CA LYS A 110 21.40 5.01 3.25
C LYS A 110 19.97 4.86 2.74
N ALA A 111 19.03 4.57 3.63
CA ALA A 111 17.63 4.44 3.27
C ALA A 111 17.11 5.75 2.66
N CYS A 112 16.56 5.69 1.47
CA CYS A 112 16.08 6.87 0.75
C CYS A 112 14.60 6.77 0.36
N GLY A 113 13.96 5.63 0.61
CA GLY A 113 12.55 5.48 0.28
C GLY A 113 12.00 4.12 0.61
N VAL A 114 10.71 3.98 0.38
CA VAL A 114 9.99 2.72 0.57
C VAL A 114 9.16 2.46 -0.68
N ALA A 115 9.22 1.24 -1.17
CA ALA A 115 8.35 0.77 -2.26
C ALA A 115 7.28 -0.15 -1.66
N ALA A 116 6.02 0.08 -2.01
CA ALA A 116 4.90 -0.74 -1.59
C ALA A 116 4.17 -1.30 -2.80
N VAL A 117 3.83 -2.59 -2.74
CA VAL A 117 2.95 -3.24 -3.71
C VAL A 117 1.66 -3.58 -2.97
N ILE A 118 0.56 -3.03 -3.43
CA ILE A 118 -0.70 -2.98 -2.68
C ILE A 118 -1.83 -3.58 -3.49
N ARG A 119 -2.56 -4.49 -2.87
CA ARG A 119 -3.76 -5.09 -3.44
C ARG A 119 -5.00 -4.63 -2.68
N ASP A 120 -6.05 -4.30 -3.42
CA ASP A 120 -7.35 -4.00 -2.82
C ASP A 120 -8.05 -5.32 -2.48
N GLU A 121 -8.24 -5.57 -1.20
CA GLU A 121 -8.90 -6.77 -0.68
C GLU A 121 -10.29 -6.46 -0.12
N THR A 122 -10.85 -5.29 -0.45
CA THR A 122 -12.12 -4.84 0.12
C THR A 122 -13.24 -5.85 -0.12
N SER A 123 -13.41 -6.32 -1.35
CA SER A 123 -14.45 -7.30 -1.69
C SER A 123 -14.23 -8.62 -0.97
N ARG A 124 -12.99 -9.09 -0.95
CA ARG A 124 -12.64 -10.35 -0.27
C ARG A 124 -12.88 -10.27 1.23
N PHE A 125 -12.50 -9.15 1.84
CA PHE A 125 -12.74 -8.91 3.27
C PHE A 125 -14.22 -8.92 3.60
N ALA A 126 -15.05 -8.28 2.77
CA ALA A 126 -16.50 -8.27 2.95
C ALA A 126 -17.10 -9.68 2.84
N GLU A 127 -16.63 -10.47 1.86
CA GLU A 127 -17.06 -11.86 1.68
C GLU A 127 -16.71 -12.70 2.89
N GLU A 128 -15.48 -12.60 3.40
CA GLU A 128 -15.04 -13.32 4.57
C GLU A 128 -15.88 -12.97 5.80
N ARG A 129 -16.20 -11.70 5.98
CA ARG A 129 -17.07 -11.27 7.09
C ARG A 129 -18.46 -11.85 6.98
N MET A 130 -19.03 -11.85 5.78
CA MET A 130 -20.34 -12.45 5.53
C MET A 130 -20.36 -13.94 5.81
N LEU A 131 -19.31 -14.66 5.37
CA LEU A 131 -19.19 -16.10 5.63
C LEU A 131 -19.07 -16.39 7.12
N LYS A 132 -18.26 -15.63 7.84
CA LYS A 132 -18.11 -15.81 9.29
C LYS A 132 -19.43 -15.55 10.03
N LYS A 133 -20.15 -14.51 9.62
CA LYS A 133 -21.46 -14.21 10.20
C LYS A 133 -22.44 -15.34 9.92
N ARG A 134 -22.46 -15.86 8.69
CA ARG A 134 -23.34 -16.95 8.30
C ARG A 134 -23.06 -18.21 9.10
N ILE A 135 -21.78 -18.53 9.29
CA ILE A 135 -21.37 -19.69 10.11
C ILE A 135 -21.85 -19.51 11.56
N ALA A 136 -21.61 -18.32 12.13
CA ALA A 136 -22.05 -18.01 13.50
C ALA A 136 -23.58 -18.11 13.64
N ASP A 137 -24.33 -17.58 12.67
CA ASP A 137 -25.79 -17.66 12.66
C ASP A 137 -26.28 -19.11 12.55
N LEU A 138 -25.63 -19.94 11.74
CA LEU A 138 -25.95 -21.36 11.63
C LEU A 138 -25.65 -22.13 12.92
N GLU A 139 -24.55 -21.82 13.57
CA GLU A 139 -24.17 -22.43 14.84
C GLU A 139 -25.12 -22.05 15.98
N SER A 140 -25.50 -20.78 16.05
CA SER A 140 -26.40 -20.25 17.07
C SER A 140 -27.87 -20.52 16.78
N GLY A 141 -28.22 -20.64 15.49
CA GLY A 141 -29.56 -20.89 15.01
C GLY A 141 -29.88 -22.35 14.76
N ALA A 142 -29.06 -23.24 15.25
CA ALA A 142 -29.23 -24.69 15.07
C ALA A 142 -30.44 -25.25 15.84
N SER A 143 -31.20 -24.41 16.42
CA SER A 143 -32.48 -24.80 17.04
C SER A 143 -33.54 -25.02 15.99
#